data_057b2288be52f34577d2183933ec2d43
#
_entry.id   057b2288be52f34577d2183933ec2d43
#
_cell.length_a   1.000
_cell.length_b   1.000
_cell.length_c   1.000
_cell.angle_alpha   90.00
_cell.angle_beta   90.00
_cell.angle_gamma   90.00
#
_symmetry.space_group_name_H-M   'P 1'
#
loop_
_entity.id
_entity.type
_entity.pdbx_description
1 polymer ?
#
loop_
_entity_poly.entity_id
_entity_poly.type
_entity_poly.pdbx_seq_one_letter_code
_entity_poly.pdbx_strand_id
1 'polypeptide(L)'
;MSYCNITLLFFFSNVLICVKIIMVKHMNAFMECILEFINYLQIDKKYSENTIMSYESDLKDYQKFMTDFLKKDIYHIEKKDIKLYLKYLKDQNKSPKSISRRISCIRGFYKFLLIEKVISNNPMATIELPKTKKALPKVLSVEEVDKLLDIPLTDAYSYRNKAMLELMYATGLRVSELVALKIHDIDLTSETVRTIGKGSKERIIPMGEVAVHYL
;
A
#
# COMPACT_ATOMS: atom_id res chain seq x y z
N MET A 1 -26.93 -25.55 -51.33
CA MET A 1 -26.77 -25.66 -49.87
C MET A 1 -25.51 -24.92 -49.35
N SER A 2 -25.39 -23.61 -49.54
CA SER A 2 -24.16 -22.90 -49.10
C SER A 2 -24.41 -21.50 -48.50
N TYR A 3 -25.65 -21.06 -48.33
CA TYR A 3 -25.95 -19.73 -47.80
C TYR A 3 -26.22 -19.69 -46.28
N CYS A 4 -26.40 -20.83 -45.61
CA CYS A 4 -26.73 -20.90 -44.21
C CYS A 4 -25.51 -20.74 -43.26
N ASN A 5 -24.28 -21.04 -43.76
CA ASN A 5 -23.07 -20.97 -42.91
C ASN A 5 -22.45 -19.56 -42.80
N ILE A 6 -22.67 -18.71 -43.77
CA ILE A 6 -22.08 -17.35 -43.77
C ILE A 6 -22.85 -16.44 -42.81
N THR A 7 -24.17 -16.52 -42.77
CA THR A 7 -25.00 -15.74 -41.83
C THR A 7 -24.78 -16.15 -40.38
N LEU A 8 -24.52 -17.41 -40.08
CA LEU A 8 -24.22 -17.88 -38.72
C LEU A 8 -22.85 -17.37 -38.24
N LEU A 9 -21.84 -17.36 -39.12
CA LEU A 9 -20.48 -16.82 -38.82
C LEU A 9 -20.53 -15.31 -38.56
N PHE A 10 -21.30 -14.54 -39.31
CA PHE A 10 -21.48 -13.10 -39.09
C PHE A 10 -22.22 -12.80 -37.78
N PHE A 11 -23.22 -13.63 -37.40
CA PHE A 11 -23.96 -13.48 -36.15
C PHE A 11 -23.04 -13.76 -34.94
N PHE A 12 -22.23 -14.82 -34.98
CA PHE A 12 -21.25 -15.14 -33.93
C PHE A 12 -20.16 -14.08 -33.82
N SER A 13 -19.69 -13.53 -34.94
CA SER A 13 -18.69 -12.46 -34.92
C SER A 13 -19.24 -11.17 -34.29
N ASN A 14 -20.45 -10.76 -34.62
CA ASN A 14 -21.09 -9.58 -34.05
C ASN A 14 -21.41 -9.74 -32.57
N VAL A 15 -21.86 -10.92 -32.13
CA VAL A 15 -22.10 -11.23 -30.72
C VAL A 15 -20.78 -11.20 -29.94
N LEU A 16 -19.70 -11.74 -30.51
CA LEU A 16 -18.36 -11.71 -29.86
C LEU A 16 -17.82 -10.29 -29.73
N ILE A 17 -18.04 -9.43 -30.73
CA ILE A 17 -17.68 -8.03 -30.70
C ILE A 17 -18.51 -7.27 -29.67
N CYS A 18 -19.82 -7.46 -29.62
CA CYS A 18 -20.68 -6.85 -28.62
C CYS A 18 -20.29 -7.28 -27.19
N VAL A 19 -20.02 -8.57 -26.97
CA VAL A 19 -19.54 -9.07 -25.66
C VAL A 19 -18.20 -8.44 -25.30
N LYS A 20 -17.24 -8.32 -26.22
CA LYS A 20 -15.96 -7.64 -25.97
C LYS A 20 -16.15 -6.16 -25.64
N ILE A 21 -17.01 -5.44 -26.38
CA ILE A 21 -17.28 -4.02 -26.12
C ILE A 21 -17.94 -3.83 -24.74
N ILE A 22 -18.89 -4.69 -24.38
CA ILE A 22 -19.55 -4.66 -23.07
C ILE A 22 -18.52 -4.97 -21.97
N MET A 23 -17.66 -5.97 -22.11
CA MET A 23 -16.62 -6.29 -21.14
C MET A 23 -15.60 -5.16 -20.98
N VAL A 24 -15.18 -4.50 -22.06
CA VAL A 24 -14.28 -3.34 -22.02
C VAL A 24 -14.95 -2.17 -21.29
N LYS A 25 -16.22 -1.90 -21.55
CA LYS A 25 -16.98 -0.84 -20.87
C LYS A 25 -17.13 -1.09 -19.37
N HIS A 26 -17.40 -2.33 -18.95
CA HIS A 26 -17.48 -2.71 -17.53
C HIS A 26 -16.12 -2.71 -16.82
N MET A 27 -15.07 -3.08 -17.54
CA MET A 27 -13.70 -3.02 -17.01
C MET A 27 -13.26 -1.56 -16.81
N ASN A 28 -13.65 -0.65 -17.69
CA ASN A 28 -13.41 0.79 -17.54
C ASN A 28 -14.14 1.36 -16.32
N ALA A 29 -15.41 1.00 -16.12
CA ALA A 29 -16.19 1.48 -14.97
C ALA A 29 -15.56 1.07 -13.62
N PHE A 30 -15.03 -0.14 -13.49
CA PHE A 30 -14.36 -0.56 -12.26
C PHE A 30 -13.08 0.26 -12.01
N MET A 31 -12.29 0.49 -13.07
CA MET A 31 -11.07 1.30 -12.97
C MET A 31 -11.39 2.76 -12.65
N GLU A 32 -12.43 3.34 -13.27
CA GLU A 32 -12.92 4.69 -12.99
C GLU A 32 -13.29 4.84 -11.50
N CYS A 33 -14.06 3.91 -10.95
CA CYS A 33 -14.38 3.90 -9.51
C CYS A 33 -13.13 3.83 -8.62
N ILE A 34 -12.11 3.06 -9.01
CA ILE A 34 -10.84 3.01 -8.27
C ILE A 34 -10.14 4.37 -8.31
N LEU A 35 -10.04 5.00 -9.47
CA LEU A 35 -9.40 6.32 -9.63
C LEU A 35 -10.11 7.40 -8.82
N GLU A 36 -11.43 7.43 -8.84
CA GLU A 36 -12.24 8.35 -8.03
C GLU A 36 -12.00 8.15 -6.53
N PHE A 37 -11.97 6.90 -6.06
CA PHE A 37 -11.66 6.60 -4.67
C PHE A 37 -10.24 7.01 -4.28
N ILE A 38 -9.25 6.78 -5.13
CA ILE A 38 -7.86 7.20 -4.89
C ILE A 38 -7.78 8.72 -4.80
N ASN A 39 -8.42 9.45 -5.70
CA ASN A 39 -8.50 10.92 -5.65
C ASN A 39 -9.17 11.40 -4.36
N TYR A 40 -10.28 10.79 -3.94
CA TYR A 40 -10.93 11.08 -2.67
C TYR A 40 -9.99 10.88 -1.47
N LEU A 41 -9.21 9.80 -1.45
CA LEU A 41 -8.25 9.56 -0.37
C LEU A 41 -7.10 10.58 -0.38
N GLN A 42 -6.67 11.03 -1.55
CA GLN A 42 -5.59 11.98 -1.71
C GLN A 42 -6.03 13.41 -1.34
N ILE A 43 -7.15 13.87 -1.87
CA ILE A 43 -7.61 15.26 -1.76
C ILE A 43 -8.37 15.47 -0.45
N ASP A 44 -9.42 14.68 -0.20
CA ASP A 44 -10.32 14.89 0.94
C ASP A 44 -9.76 14.31 2.23
N LYS A 45 -9.14 13.13 2.16
CA LYS A 45 -8.60 12.44 3.35
C LYS A 45 -7.13 12.73 3.62
N LYS A 46 -6.41 13.34 2.67
CA LYS A 46 -4.98 13.70 2.79
C LYS A 46 -4.10 12.53 3.25
N TYR A 47 -4.36 11.34 2.69
CA TYR A 47 -3.54 10.16 2.98
C TYR A 47 -2.12 10.35 2.43
N SER A 48 -1.13 9.77 3.11
CA SER A 48 0.25 9.80 2.63
C SER A 48 0.39 9.06 1.29
N GLU A 49 1.31 9.52 0.45
CA GLU A 49 1.61 8.95 -0.86
C GLU A 49 1.84 7.42 -0.80
N ASN A 50 2.62 6.95 0.17
CA ASN A 50 2.85 5.52 0.39
C ASN A 50 1.56 4.72 0.67
N THR A 51 0.59 5.34 1.36
CA THR A 51 -0.71 4.71 1.62
C THR A 51 -1.54 4.67 0.34
N ILE A 52 -1.54 5.76 -0.42
CA ILE A 52 -2.22 5.85 -1.72
C ILE A 52 -1.70 4.79 -2.68
N MET A 53 -0.37 4.72 -2.90
CA MET A 53 0.26 3.72 -3.77
C MET A 53 -0.08 2.28 -3.34
N SER A 54 -0.06 2.01 -2.03
CA SER A 54 -0.40 0.69 -1.49
C SER A 54 -1.86 0.32 -1.74
N TYR A 55 -2.78 1.27 -1.58
CA TYR A 55 -4.22 1.07 -1.79
C TYR A 55 -4.55 0.91 -3.26
N GLU A 56 -3.93 1.71 -4.12
CA GLU A 56 -4.09 1.59 -5.56
C GLU A 56 -3.63 0.21 -6.07
N SER A 57 -2.46 -0.25 -5.64
CA SER A 57 -1.97 -1.60 -5.95
C SER A 57 -2.91 -2.69 -5.46
N ASP A 58 -3.41 -2.58 -4.23
CA ASP A 58 -4.35 -3.56 -3.65
C ASP A 58 -5.67 -3.62 -4.42
N LEU A 59 -6.19 -2.47 -4.86
CA LEU A 59 -7.45 -2.40 -5.61
C LEU A 59 -7.30 -2.88 -7.05
N LYS A 60 -6.14 -2.62 -7.70
CA LYS A 60 -5.83 -3.18 -9.03
C LYS A 60 -5.74 -4.70 -8.99
N ASP A 61 -5.08 -5.28 -7.98
CA ASP A 61 -5.04 -6.73 -7.77
C ASP A 61 -6.44 -7.31 -7.53
N TYR A 62 -7.25 -6.61 -6.74
CA TYR A 62 -8.62 -6.99 -6.44
C TYR A 62 -9.50 -6.95 -7.69
N GLN A 63 -9.46 -5.86 -8.44
CA GLN A 63 -10.16 -5.72 -9.72
C GLN A 63 -9.80 -6.87 -10.66
N LYS A 64 -8.51 -7.11 -10.87
CA LYS A 64 -8.03 -8.19 -11.74
C LYS A 64 -8.60 -9.55 -11.33
N PHE A 65 -8.66 -9.85 -10.04
CA PHE A 65 -9.29 -11.08 -9.57
C PHE A 65 -10.79 -11.13 -9.90
N MET A 66 -11.52 -10.05 -9.66
CA MET A 66 -12.96 -10.02 -9.92
C MET A 66 -13.27 -10.09 -11.42
N THR A 67 -12.54 -9.39 -12.26
CA THR A 67 -12.77 -9.35 -13.72
C THR A 67 -12.24 -10.60 -14.43
N ASP A 68 -11.03 -11.05 -14.10
CA ASP A 68 -10.37 -12.12 -14.86
C ASP A 68 -10.77 -13.52 -14.41
N PHE A 69 -10.92 -13.73 -13.08
CA PHE A 69 -11.26 -15.04 -12.55
C PHE A 69 -12.77 -15.24 -12.37
N LEU A 70 -13.47 -14.25 -11.81
CA LEU A 70 -14.89 -14.36 -11.51
C LEU A 70 -15.78 -13.81 -12.62
N LYS A 71 -15.22 -13.10 -13.60
CA LYS A 71 -15.95 -12.45 -14.71
C LYS A 71 -17.08 -11.54 -14.21
N LYS A 72 -16.80 -10.82 -13.11
CA LYS A 72 -17.78 -9.91 -12.48
C LYS A 72 -17.34 -8.46 -12.61
N ASP A 73 -18.29 -7.59 -12.82
CA ASP A 73 -18.14 -6.14 -12.71
C ASP A 73 -18.39 -5.65 -11.29
N ILE A 74 -18.14 -4.36 -11.05
CA ILE A 74 -18.25 -3.75 -9.70
C ILE A 74 -19.67 -3.80 -9.13
N TYR A 75 -20.70 -3.81 -9.97
CA TYR A 75 -22.10 -3.73 -9.57
C TYR A 75 -22.66 -5.06 -9.09
N HIS A 76 -22.05 -6.18 -9.53
CA HIS A 76 -22.56 -7.55 -9.30
C HIS A 76 -21.68 -8.38 -8.33
N ILE A 77 -20.76 -7.71 -7.61
CA ILE A 77 -19.93 -8.36 -6.60
C ILE A 77 -20.74 -8.59 -5.31
N GLU A 78 -20.72 -9.83 -4.84
CA GLU A 78 -21.41 -10.25 -3.64
C GLU A 78 -20.43 -10.66 -2.53
N LYS A 79 -20.95 -10.83 -1.30
CA LYS A 79 -20.18 -11.33 -0.14
C LYS A 79 -19.44 -12.64 -0.43
N LYS A 80 -20.03 -13.55 -1.21
CA LYS A 80 -19.39 -14.83 -1.58
C LYS A 80 -18.13 -14.63 -2.41
N ASP A 81 -18.12 -13.64 -3.31
CA ASP A 81 -16.99 -13.32 -4.16
C ASP A 81 -15.83 -12.75 -3.34
N ILE A 82 -16.14 -11.89 -2.36
CA ILE A 82 -15.15 -11.41 -1.39
C ILE A 82 -14.50 -12.56 -0.63
N LYS A 83 -15.29 -13.54 -0.17
CA LYS A 83 -14.76 -14.71 0.52
C LYS A 83 -13.84 -15.54 -0.38
N LEU A 84 -14.17 -15.69 -1.68
CA LEU A 84 -13.31 -16.37 -2.65
C LEU A 84 -11.99 -15.62 -2.83
N TYR A 85 -12.01 -14.29 -2.93
CA TYR A 85 -10.81 -13.48 -2.99
C TYR A 85 -9.93 -13.65 -1.74
N LEU A 86 -10.53 -13.66 -0.54
CA LEU A 86 -9.80 -13.87 0.70
C LEU A 86 -9.17 -15.26 0.79
N LYS A 87 -9.84 -16.29 0.27
CA LYS A 87 -9.28 -17.63 0.13
C LYS A 87 -8.09 -17.60 -0.84
N TYR A 88 -8.24 -17.01 -2.00
CA TYR A 88 -7.18 -16.85 -2.99
C TYR A 88 -5.94 -16.16 -2.38
N LEU A 89 -6.10 -15.08 -1.59
CA LEU A 89 -4.98 -14.42 -0.93
C LEU A 89 -4.25 -15.34 0.07
N LYS A 90 -4.97 -16.21 0.77
CA LYS A 90 -4.37 -17.22 1.67
C LYS A 90 -3.61 -18.27 0.90
N ASP A 91 -4.17 -18.77 -0.21
CA ASP A 91 -3.55 -19.77 -1.08
C ASP A 91 -2.26 -19.22 -1.75
N GLN A 92 -2.19 -17.88 -1.93
CA GLN A 92 -0.96 -17.16 -2.35
C GLN A 92 0.04 -16.92 -1.21
N ASN A 93 -0.13 -17.53 -0.04
CA ASN A 93 0.73 -17.37 1.14
C ASN A 93 0.94 -15.91 1.60
N LYS A 94 -0.06 -15.03 1.36
CA LYS A 94 0.02 -13.65 1.85
C LYS A 94 -0.09 -13.61 3.37
N SER A 95 0.74 -12.76 4.00
CA SER A 95 0.74 -12.64 5.46
C SER A 95 -0.62 -12.16 5.99
N PRO A 96 -1.04 -12.57 7.21
CA PRO A 96 -2.27 -12.09 7.84
C PRO A 96 -2.35 -10.56 7.93
N LYS A 97 -1.21 -9.89 8.14
CA LYS A 97 -1.10 -8.43 8.16
C LYS A 97 -1.42 -7.82 6.79
N SER A 98 -0.88 -8.40 5.72
CA SER A 98 -1.17 -7.96 4.34
C SER A 98 -2.64 -8.17 3.97
N ILE A 99 -3.22 -9.31 4.35
CA ILE A 99 -4.64 -9.61 4.13
C ILE A 99 -5.51 -8.60 4.89
N SER A 100 -5.21 -8.31 6.16
CA SER A 100 -5.94 -7.31 6.96
C SER A 100 -5.89 -5.92 6.31
N ARG A 101 -4.73 -5.49 5.79
CA ARG A 101 -4.60 -4.21 5.08
C ARG A 101 -5.48 -4.18 3.84
N ARG A 102 -5.45 -5.24 3.01
CA ARG A 102 -6.27 -5.35 1.80
C ARG A 102 -7.78 -5.32 2.12
N ILE A 103 -8.21 -6.03 3.17
CA ILE A 103 -9.61 -5.98 3.63
C ILE A 103 -9.99 -4.56 4.03
N SER A 104 -9.11 -3.85 4.75
CA SER A 104 -9.37 -2.46 5.19
C SER A 104 -9.48 -1.52 3.99
N CYS A 105 -8.62 -1.67 2.98
CA CYS A 105 -8.66 -0.92 1.74
C CYS A 105 -9.97 -1.16 0.98
N ILE A 106 -10.32 -2.43 0.71
CA ILE A 106 -11.55 -2.82 -0.01
C ILE A 106 -12.80 -2.37 0.75
N ARG A 107 -12.79 -2.44 2.09
CA ARG A 107 -13.90 -1.94 2.91
C ARG A 107 -14.08 -0.43 2.77
N GLY A 108 -12.97 0.34 2.77
CA GLY A 108 -12.98 1.78 2.51
C GLY A 108 -13.55 2.09 1.13
N PHE A 109 -13.12 1.35 0.12
CA PHE A 109 -13.58 1.48 -1.25
C PHE A 109 -15.09 1.25 -1.39
N TYR A 110 -15.62 0.14 -0.87
CA TYR A 110 -17.06 -0.14 -0.92
C TYR A 110 -17.90 0.85 -0.09
N LYS A 111 -17.34 1.38 1.01
CA LYS A 111 -18.00 2.45 1.75
C LYS A 111 -18.09 3.73 0.92
N PHE A 112 -17.04 4.08 0.19
CA PHE A 112 -17.03 5.21 -0.73
C PHE A 112 -18.07 5.02 -1.84
N LEU A 113 -18.08 3.88 -2.53
CA LEU A 113 -19.05 3.59 -3.59
C LEU A 113 -20.51 3.66 -3.11
N LEU A 114 -20.77 3.25 -1.86
CA LEU A 114 -22.10 3.36 -1.26
C LEU A 114 -22.50 4.82 -1.01
N ILE A 115 -21.55 5.66 -0.55
CA ILE A 115 -21.78 7.10 -0.30
C ILE A 115 -22.03 7.82 -1.63
N GLU A 116 -21.25 7.52 -2.66
CA GLU A 116 -21.41 8.08 -4.03
C GLU A 116 -22.61 7.48 -4.79
N LYS A 117 -23.38 6.57 -4.14
CA LYS A 117 -24.55 5.90 -4.74
C LYS A 117 -24.25 5.11 -6.02
N VAL A 118 -23.01 4.71 -6.21
CA VAL A 118 -22.59 3.83 -7.31
C VAL A 118 -23.16 2.42 -7.13
N ILE A 119 -23.25 1.97 -5.89
CA ILE A 119 -23.86 0.69 -5.50
C ILE A 119 -24.96 0.91 -4.45
N SER A 120 -25.95 0.01 -4.43
CA SER A 120 -27.03 0.04 -3.43
C SER A 120 -26.73 -0.81 -2.19
N ASN A 121 -25.86 -1.82 -2.30
CA ASN A 121 -25.51 -2.74 -1.21
C ASN A 121 -24.00 -2.88 -1.06
N ASN A 122 -23.54 -2.93 0.18
CA ASN A 122 -22.11 -3.09 0.49
C ASN A 122 -21.77 -4.57 0.76
N PRO A 123 -21.06 -5.26 -0.15
CA PRO A 123 -20.71 -6.68 0.03
C PRO A 123 -19.70 -6.92 1.17
N MET A 124 -19.05 -5.85 1.66
CA MET A 124 -18.08 -5.90 2.75
C MET A 124 -18.70 -5.72 4.15
N ALA A 125 -20.01 -5.40 4.24
CA ALA A 125 -20.65 -5.01 5.51
C ALA A 125 -20.44 -6.03 6.65
N THR A 126 -20.45 -7.32 6.33
CA THR A 126 -20.35 -8.43 7.31
C THR A 126 -19.07 -9.25 7.16
N ILE A 127 -18.06 -8.75 6.48
CA ILE A 127 -16.74 -9.40 6.38
C ILE A 127 -15.90 -9.01 7.60
N GLU A 128 -15.46 -9.99 8.37
CA GLU A 128 -14.60 -9.79 9.54
C GLU A 128 -13.13 -9.72 9.16
N LEU A 129 -12.36 -8.93 9.92
CA LEU A 129 -10.92 -8.90 9.80
C LEU A 129 -10.33 -10.19 10.41
N PRO A 130 -9.33 -10.80 9.78
CA PRO A 130 -8.62 -11.91 10.39
C PRO A 130 -7.98 -11.45 11.70
N LYS A 131 -8.14 -12.24 12.76
CA LYS A 131 -7.46 -11.98 14.04
C LYS A 131 -5.96 -12.14 13.83
N THR A 132 -5.22 -11.05 13.86
CA THR A 132 -3.76 -11.07 13.83
C THR A 132 -3.23 -11.12 15.27
N LYS A 133 -2.43 -12.14 15.60
CA LYS A 133 -1.66 -12.11 16.84
C LYS A 133 -0.67 -10.94 16.74
N LYS A 134 -0.76 -9.99 17.67
CA LYS A 134 0.27 -8.95 17.81
C LYS A 134 1.51 -9.64 18.38
N ALA A 135 2.47 -9.96 17.52
CA ALA A 135 3.79 -10.32 17.99
C ALA A 135 4.46 -9.07 18.58
N LEU A 136 5.09 -9.22 19.73
CA LEU A 136 5.94 -8.19 20.29
C LEU A 136 7.08 -7.90 19.30
N PRO A 137 7.48 -6.64 19.12
CA PRO A 137 8.66 -6.31 18.33
C PRO A 137 9.88 -7.06 18.87
N LYS A 138 10.70 -7.60 17.98
CA LYS A 138 12.04 -8.05 18.37
C LYS A 138 12.88 -6.80 18.59
N VAL A 139 13.44 -6.68 19.78
CA VAL A 139 14.40 -5.63 20.14
C VAL A 139 15.78 -6.23 20.22
N LEU A 140 16.80 -5.48 19.82
CA LEU A 140 18.20 -5.85 20.01
C LEU A 140 18.60 -5.59 21.45
N SER A 141 19.50 -6.40 22.00
CA SER A 141 20.15 -6.11 23.29
C SER A 141 21.20 -4.98 23.10
N VAL A 142 21.67 -4.43 24.20
CA VAL A 142 22.73 -3.40 24.17
C VAL A 142 23.99 -3.95 23.48
N GLU A 143 24.37 -5.19 23.83
CA GLU A 143 25.55 -5.86 23.28
C GLU A 143 25.39 -6.14 21.75
N GLU A 144 24.18 -6.39 21.29
CA GLU A 144 23.88 -6.57 19.86
C GLU A 144 23.95 -5.24 19.12
N VAL A 145 23.51 -4.14 19.76
CA VAL A 145 23.62 -2.79 19.19
C VAL A 145 25.08 -2.37 19.11
N ASP A 146 25.88 -2.57 20.18
CA ASP A 146 27.30 -2.25 20.21
C ASP A 146 28.05 -2.97 19.09
N LYS A 147 27.79 -4.27 18.87
CA LYS A 147 28.35 -5.01 17.74
C LYS A 147 27.91 -4.49 16.38
N LEU A 148 26.67 -4.03 16.26
CA LEU A 148 26.17 -3.43 15.02
C LEU A 148 26.84 -2.09 14.71
N LEU A 149 27.16 -1.32 15.74
CA LEU A 149 27.84 -0.04 15.65
C LEU A 149 29.36 -0.17 15.52
N ASP A 150 29.96 -1.31 15.85
CA ASP A 150 31.41 -1.56 15.74
C ASP A 150 31.81 -1.82 14.25
N ILE A 151 31.87 -0.74 13.49
CA ILE A 151 32.23 -0.76 12.07
C ILE A 151 33.70 -0.36 11.93
N PRO A 152 34.55 -1.18 11.25
CA PRO A 152 35.92 -0.78 10.92
C PRO A 152 35.92 0.44 10.00
N LEU A 153 36.61 1.50 10.41
CA LEU A 153 36.69 2.77 9.69
C LEU A 153 37.90 2.77 8.72
N THR A 154 37.66 2.26 7.51
CA THR A 154 38.72 2.05 6.52
C THR A 154 38.64 3.02 5.33
N ASP A 155 37.45 3.56 5.05
CA ASP A 155 37.20 4.43 3.89
C ASP A 155 36.05 5.41 4.17
N ALA A 156 35.82 6.35 3.26
CA ALA A 156 34.76 7.36 3.40
C ALA A 156 33.36 6.76 3.56
N TYR A 157 33.13 5.57 2.98
CA TYR A 157 31.82 4.89 3.09
C TYR A 157 31.60 4.31 4.49
N SER A 158 32.64 3.76 5.11
CA SER A 158 32.56 3.24 6.48
C SER A 158 32.32 4.36 7.49
N TYR A 159 32.99 5.52 7.35
CA TYR A 159 32.71 6.71 8.15
C TYR A 159 31.26 7.18 7.99
N ARG A 160 30.79 7.33 6.76
CA ARG A 160 29.40 7.69 6.49
C ARG A 160 28.42 6.71 7.13
N ASN A 161 28.64 5.39 6.96
CA ASN A 161 27.76 4.37 7.50
C ASN A 161 27.74 4.41 9.04
N LYS A 162 28.89 4.62 9.66
CA LYS A 162 29.01 4.80 11.11
C LYS A 162 28.21 6.02 11.59
N ALA A 163 28.42 7.19 10.97
CA ALA A 163 27.65 8.41 11.28
C ALA A 163 26.14 8.20 11.17
N MET A 164 25.68 7.54 10.09
CA MET A 164 24.27 7.24 9.89
C MET A 164 23.69 6.34 10.99
N LEU A 165 24.41 5.30 11.38
CA LEU A 165 23.96 4.35 12.41
C LEU A 165 23.97 4.97 13.80
N GLU A 166 25.02 5.71 14.15
CA GLU A 166 25.11 6.43 15.44
C GLU A 166 23.99 7.47 15.55
N LEU A 167 23.73 8.24 14.48
CA LEU A 167 22.67 9.22 14.47
C LEU A 167 21.28 8.54 14.62
N MET A 168 21.05 7.43 13.92
CA MET A 168 19.80 6.66 14.07
C MET A 168 19.61 6.11 15.47
N TYR A 169 20.67 5.58 16.06
CA TYR A 169 20.61 5.01 17.41
C TYR A 169 20.35 6.10 18.47
N ALA A 170 21.06 7.21 18.39
CA ALA A 170 20.91 8.32 19.32
C ALA A 170 19.53 9.01 19.25
N THR A 171 18.98 9.15 18.03
CA THR A 171 17.80 9.99 17.81
C THR A 171 16.50 9.23 17.55
N GLY A 172 16.58 7.95 17.23
CA GLY A 172 15.44 7.15 16.80
C GLY A 172 14.80 7.62 15.49
N LEU A 173 15.58 8.25 14.61
CA LEU A 173 15.15 8.63 13.26
C LEU A 173 14.74 7.39 12.46
N ARG A 174 13.68 7.54 11.65
CA ARG A 174 13.35 6.52 10.65
C ARG A 174 14.34 6.61 9.50
N VAL A 175 14.57 5.50 8.79
CA VAL A 175 15.46 5.47 7.61
C VAL A 175 15.07 6.55 6.60
N SER A 176 13.77 6.75 6.34
CA SER A 176 13.29 7.78 5.43
C SER A 176 13.57 9.22 5.91
N GLU A 177 13.52 9.45 7.21
CA GLU A 177 13.86 10.74 7.83
C GLU A 177 15.35 10.99 7.73
N LEU A 178 16.18 9.97 8.03
CA LEU A 178 17.63 10.06 7.89
C LEU A 178 18.08 10.39 6.46
N VAL A 179 17.55 9.68 5.47
CA VAL A 179 17.89 9.88 4.05
C VAL A 179 17.45 11.25 3.53
N ALA A 180 16.41 11.83 4.13
CA ALA A 180 15.89 13.16 3.76
C ALA A 180 16.62 14.32 4.48
N LEU A 181 17.51 14.05 5.45
CA LEU A 181 18.21 15.08 6.18
C LEU A 181 19.09 15.94 5.25
N LYS A 182 19.11 17.21 5.54
CA LYS A 182 19.97 18.19 4.90
C LYS A 182 20.96 18.77 5.94
N ILE A 183 22.06 19.32 5.50
CA ILE A 183 23.08 19.88 6.38
C ILE A 183 22.51 20.91 7.35
N HIS A 184 21.56 21.73 6.91
CA HIS A 184 20.94 22.76 7.75
C HIS A 184 19.92 22.21 8.77
N ASP A 185 19.60 20.91 8.71
CA ASP A 185 18.76 20.24 9.71
C ASP A 185 19.57 19.76 10.92
N ILE A 186 20.89 19.86 10.85
CA ILE A 186 21.81 19.44 11.89
C ILE A 186 22.48 20.69 12.49
N ASP A 187 22.35 20.85 13.79
CA ASP A 187 23.04 21.89 14.54
C ASP A 187 24.03 21.23 15.51
N LEU A 188 25.32 21.26 15.16
CA LEU A 188 26.40 20.70 15.97
C LEU A 188 26.71 21.54 17.22
N THR A 189 26.31 22.82 17.25
CA THR A 189 26.53 23.68 18.41
C THR A 189 25.54 23.38 19.52
N SER A 190 24.29 23.22 19.17
CA SER A 190 23.22 22.81 20.11
C SER A 190 23.02 21.28 20.21
N GLU A 191 23.83 20.50 19.46
CA GLU A 191 23.78 19.04 19.41
C GLU A 191 22.38 18.52 19.09
N THR A 192 21.70 19.15 18.14
CA THR A 192 20.31 18.79 17.79
C THR A 192 20.14 18.52 16.30
N VAL A 193 19.20 17.63 15.99
CA VAL A 193 18.73 17.40 14.62
C VAL A 193 17.24 17.73 14.51
N ARG A 194 16.90 18.44 13.46
CA ARG A 194 15.51 18.77 13.10
C ARG A 194 15.02 17.81 12.03
N THR A 195 13.83 17.25 12.21
CA THR A 195 13.22 16.33 11.25
C THR A 195 11.72 16.53 11.16
N ILE A 196 11.17 16.16 9.99
CA ILE A 196 9.72 16.20 9.74
C ILE A 196 9.18 14.77 9.79
N GLY A 197 8.37 14.49 10.79
CA GLY A 197 7.75 13.18 11.00
C GLY A 197 6.43 12.99 10.25
N LYS A 198 5.73 11.92 10.60
CA LYS A 198 4.42 11.59 10.03
C LYS A 198 3.42 12.73 10.24
N GLY A 199 2.73 13.12 9.17
CA GLY A 199 1.75 14.23 9.19
C GLY A 199 2.40 15.61 9.17
N SER A 200 3.60 15.73 8.60
CA SER A 200 4.36 16.99 8.46
C SER A 200 4.64 17.69 9.81
N LYS A 201 4.72 16.92 10.89
CA LYS A 201 5.06 17.45 12.22
C LYS A 201 6.57 17.52 12.36
N GLU A 202 7.06 18.74 12.56
CA GLU A 202 8.46 19.00 12.86
C GLU A 202 8.77 18.59 14.31
N ARG A 203 9.98 18.04 14.53
CA ARG A 203 10.53 17.74 15.84
C ARG A 203 12.03 17.99 15.86
N ILE A 204 12.51 18.50 16.98
CA ILE A 204 13.93 18.70 17.27
C ILE A 204 14.32 17.62 18.30
N ILE A 205 15.42 16.92 18.03
CA ILE A 205 15.86 15.78 18.81
C ILE A 205 17.33 15.99 19.18
N PRO A 206 17.73 15.84 20.46
CA PRO A 206 19.13 15.86 20.83
C PRO A 206 19.87 14.64 20.26
N MET A 207 21.12 14.81 19.84
CA MET A 207 21.91 13.77 19.19
C MET A 207 22.84 13.02 20.17
N GLY A 208 23.39 13.71 21.15
CA GLY A 208 24.43 13.18 22.05
C GLY A 208 25.83 13.18 21.42
N GLU A 209 26.84 13.20 22.28
CA GLU A 209 28.24 13.41 21.94
C GLU A 209 28.80 12.43 20.88
N VAL A 210 28.44 11.15 21.00
CA VAL A 210 28.95 10.09 20.09
C VAL A 210 28.45 10.33 18.65
N ALA A 211 27.17 10.65 18.47
CA ALA A 211 26.63 10.94 17.15
C ALA A 211 27.22 12.22 16.56
N VAL A 212 27.42 13.25 17.39
CA VAL A 212 28.08 14.52 16.99
C VAL A 212 29.51 14.29 16.53
N HIS A 213 30.25 13.39 17.20
CA HIS A 213 31.64 13.08 16.85
C HIS A 213 31.80 12.50 15.42
N TYR A 214 30.82 11.75 14.93
CA TYR A 214 30.87 11.13 13.61
C TYR A 214 30.20 11.95 12.49
N LEU A 215 29.55 13.07 12.82
CA LEU A 215 28.93 13.99 11.86
C LEU A 215 29.87 15.11 11.43
#